data_dcb893d8b02509ac2a2cd5f041cf4eb7
#
_entry.id   dcb893d8b02509ac2a2cd5f041cf4eb7
#
_cell.length_a   1.000
_cell.length_b   1.000
_cell.length_c   1.000
_cell.angle_alpha   90.00
_cell.angle_beta   90.00
_cell.angle_gamma   90.00
#
_symmetry.space_group_name_H-M   'P 1'
#
loop_
_entity.id
_entity.type
_entity.pdbx_description
1 polymer ?
#
loop_
_entity_poly.entity_id
_entity_poly.type
_entity_poly.pdbx_seq_one_letter_code
_entity_poly.pdbx_strand_id
1 'polypeptide(L)'
;RSLRAPGVQEFKWSPCGYDTKNGGIERNGGTPVLSYWSPEKEEDSTPASIRLIAIPERTVLRTITRSMVDRVELHWQPRGEYLAVQVLRHKKSKKTHYTNFEIFRMKNLHKDIAVEHFKQTEEVSQFRWEPNGNRFAYIYGDSSTKGNVDVYTMGDASNKGKMEMLYTIENRQANRLFWSPMGNFLVIAGLDNINGQLEFWDTDNEQSMSTQEHFMCNQICWDPSGRVCCTAVCQPMMFGSMSMRYQLENGFKLWTFQGAPM
;
A
#
# COMPACT_ATOMS: atom_id res chain seq x y z
N ARG A 1 13.39 28.13 -7.50
CA ARG A 1 12.01 28.51 -7.21
C ARG A 1 11.40 27.43 -6.31
N SER A 2 10.81 27.79 -5.15
CA SER A 2 10.18 26.88 -4.19
C SER A 2 8.67 26.78 -4.41
N LEU A 3 8.07 25.65 -4.10
CA LEU A 3 6.63 25.47 -3.93
C LEU A 3 6.32 25.61 -2.44
N ARG A 4 5.50 26.57 -2.07
CA ARG A 4 5.04 26.68 -0.67
C ARG A 4 3.78 25.83 -0.48
N ALA A 5 3.89 24.79 0.32
CA ALA A 5 2.78 23.92 0.71
C ALA A 5 2.80 23.77 2.24
N PRO A 6 2.22 24.74 2.97
CA PRO A 6 2.29 24.74 4.44
C PRO A 6 1.54 23.53 5.03
N GLY A 7 2.15 22.93 6.06
CA GLY A 7 1.55 21.81 6.79
C GLY A 7 1.58 20.47 6.10
N VAL A 8 2.38 20.28 5.04
CA VAL A 8 2.53 18.98 4.38
C VAL A 8 3.07 17.95 5.36
N GLN A 9 2.40 16.81 5.48
CA GLN A 9 2.80 15.68 6.33
C GLN A 9 3.51 14.58 5.54
N GLU A 10 3.01 14.28 4.34
CA GLU A 10 3.62 13.28 3.45
C GLU A 10 3.52 13.76 2.00
N PHE A 11 4.51 13.39 1.21
CA PHE A 11 4.49 13.56 -0.23
C PHE A 11 5.13 12.37 -0.92
N LYS A 12 4.68 12.08 -2.14
CA LYS A 12 5.28 11.03 -2.99
C LYS A 12 5.29 11.47 -4.44
N TRP A 13 6.36 11.09 -5.13
CA TRP A 13 6.45 11.23 -6.57
C TRP A 13 5.74 10.08 -7.28
N SER A 14 5.17 10.39 -8.43
CA SER A 14 4.75 9.34 -9.37
C SER A 14 5.95 8.51 -9.82
N PRO A 15 5.79 7.20 -10.05
CA PRO A 15 6.88 6.34 -10.52
C PRO A 15 7.24 6.57 -11.99
N CYS A 16 6.45 7.35 -12.72
CA CYS A 16 6.63 7.68 -14.14
C CYS A 16 6.15 9.10 -14.44
N GLY A 17 6.46 9.61 -15.62
CA GLY A 17 5.88 10.83 -16.16
C GLY A 17 4.59 10.57 -16.94
N TYR A 18 3.91 11.65 -17.33
CA TYR A 18 2.63 11.60 -18.05
C TYR A 18 2.60 12.61 -19.19
N ASP A 19 1.90 12.28 -20.27
CA ASP A 19 1.50 13.24 -21.28
C ASP A 19 0.26 14.01 -20.76
N THR A 20 0.47 15.23 -20.33
CA THR A 20 -0.59 16.08 -19.80
C THR A 20 -1.47 16.71 -20.88
N LYS A 21 -1.09 16.60 -22.15
CA LYS A 21 -1.83 17.16 -23.29
C LYS A 21 -2.77 16.14 -23.93
N ASN A 22 -2.26 14.95 -24.21
CA ASN A 22 -3.01 13.89 -24.89
C ASN A 22 -3.47 12.78 -23.95
N GLY A 23 -2.89 12.70 -22.75
CA GLY A 23 -3.08 11.64 -21.80
C GLY A 23 -2.16 10.45 -22.05
N GLY A 24 -2.00 9.62 -21.04
CA GLY A 24 -1.15 8.44 -21.09
C GLY A 24 0.08 8.53 -20.19
N ILE A 25 0.75 7.41 -20.07
CA ILE A 25 1.95 7.25 -19.26
C ILE A 25 3.18 7.29 -20.17
N GLU A 26 4.12 8.14 -19.82
CA GLU A 26 5.42 8.25 -20.50
C GLU A 26 6.53 7.75 -19.57
N ARG A 27 7.05 6.54 -19.84
CA ARG A 27 8.08 5.93 -18.98
C ARG A 27 9.43 6.62 -19.07
N ASN A 28 9.76 7.18 -20.24
CA ASN A 28 11.06 7.82 -20.52
C ASN A 28 10.87 9.30 -20.80
N GLY A 29 10.31 10.04 -19.84
CA GLY A 29 10.04 11.45 -20.01
C GLY A 29 8.69 11.83 -19.42
N GLY A 30 8.01 12.80 -20.03
CA GLY A 30 6.72 13.26 -19.57
C GLY A 30 6.77 14.13 -18.30
N THR A 31 5.61 14.56 -17.87
CA THR A 31 5.45 15.43 -16.70
C THR A 31 5.33 14.59 -15.45
N PRO A 32 6.28 14.65 -14.50
CA PRO A 32 6.13 13.97 -13.21
C PRO A 32 5.04 14.64 -12.36
N VAL A 33 4.36 13.82 -11.57
CA VAL A 33 3.30 14.26 -10.67
C VAL A 33 3.75 14.11 -9.21
N LEU A 34 3.62 15.19 -8.46
CA LEU A 34 3.80 15.21 -7.03
C LEU A 34 2.44 15.07 -6.34
N SER A 35 2.27 14.03 -5.54
CA SER A 35 1.14 13.87 -4.63
C SER A 35 1.54 14.27 -3.22
N TYR A 36 0.69 15.01 -2.51
CA TYR A 36 0.91 15.34 -1.10
C TYR A 36 -0.40 15.59 -0.38
N TRP A 37 -0.36 15.52 0.94
CA TRP A 37 -1.49 15.89 1.77
C TRP A 37 -1.10 16.83 2.89
N SER A 38 -2.08 17.63 3.33
CA SER A 38 -1.99 18.55 4.46
C SER A 38 -3.17 18.29 5.41
N PRO A 39 -2.94 18.26 6.72
CA PRO A 39 -3.96 17.98 7.73
C PRO A 39 -4.98 19.12 7.84
N GLU A 40 -6.03 18.84 8.59
CA GLU A 40 -7.00 19.85 9.00
C GLU A 40 -6.33 20.94 9.84
N LYS A 41 -6.81 22.14 9.69
CA LYS A 41 -6.46 23.26 10.56
C LYS A 41 -7.71 23.72 11.30
N GLU A 42 -7.73 23.50 12.60
CA GLU A 42 -8.86 23.90 13.47
C GLU A 42 -9.05 25.41 13.49
N GLU A 43 -7.96 26.19 13.49
CA GLU A 43 -7.97 27.66 13.54
C GLU A 43 -8.78 28.28 12.41
N ASP A 44 -8.64 27.78 11.19
CA ASP A 44 -9.28 28.32 9.98
C ASP A 44 -10.46 27.47 9.50
N SER A 45 -10.84 26.41 10.24
CA SER A 45 -11.81 25.39 9.79
C SER A 45 -11.49 24.81 8.41
N THR A 46 -10.21 24.76 8.05
CA THR A 46 -9.75 24.26 6.75
C THR A 46 -9.67 22.73 6.80
N PRO A 47 -10.39 22.00 5.91
CA PRO A 47 -10.34 20.53 5.91
C PRO A 47 -8.99 20.01 5.44
N ALA A 48 -8.67 18.77 5.80
CA ALA A 48 -7.52 18.07 5.25
C ALA A 48 -7.61 18.01 3.72
N SER A 49 -6.49 18.23 3.04
CA SER A 49 -6.45 18.29 1.58
C SER A 49 -5.39 17.35 1.01
N ILE A 50 -5.78 16.60 -0.01
CA ILE A 50 -4.89 15.77 -0.83
C ILE A 50 -4.79 16.44 -2.20
N ARG A 51 -3.58 16.69 -2.69
CA ARG A 51 -3.34 17.38 -3.95
C ARG A 51 -2.38 16.62 -4.84
N LEU A 52 -2.69 16.65 -6.14
CA LEU A 52 -1.82 16.18 -7.22
C LEU A 52 -1.40 17.38 -8.06
N ILE A 53 -0.10 17.54 -8.25
CA ILE A 53 0.49 18.69 -8.95
C ILE A 53 1.44 18.19 -10.02
N ALA A 54 1.29 18.71 -11.24
CA ALA A 54 2.24 18.52 -12.34
C ALA A 54 3.49 19.37 -12.11
N ILE A 55 4.67 18.81 -12.31
CA ILE A 55 5.96 19.49 -12.16
C ILE A 55 6.70 19.42 -13.51
N PRO A 56 7.33 20.48 -14.00
CA PRO A 56 7.65 21.74 -13.29
C PRO A 56 6.59 22.84 -13.36
N GLU A 57 5.51 22.68 -14.13
CA GLU A 57 4.49 23.71 -14.38
C GLU A 57 3.76 24.17 -13.13
N ARG A 58 3.68 23.32 -12.11
CA ARG A 58 2.97 23.50 -10.84
C ARG A 58 1.46 23.62 -11.00
N THR A 59 0.94 23.04 -12.06
CA THR A 59 -0.49 22.97 -12.29
C THR A 59 -1.11 21.96 -11.35
N VAL A 60 -2.13 22.40 -10.59
CA VAL A 60 -2.92 21.49 -9.74
C VAL A 60 -3.82 20.65 -10.63
N LEU A 61 -3.57 19.35 -10.68
CA LEU A 61 -4.34 18.39 -11.48
C LEU A 61 -5.63 17.95 -10.78
N ARG A 62 -5.55 17.75 -9.47
CA ARG A 62 -6.71 17.36 -8.65
C ARG A 62 -6.50 17.78 -7.21
N THR A 63 -7.60 18.16 -6.55
CA THR A 63 -7.67 18.36 -5.09
C THR A 63 -8.86 17.63 -4.55
N ILE A 64 -8.66 16.88 -3.46
CA ILE A 64 -9.72 16.28 -2.65
C ILE A 64 -9.60 16.81 -1.24
N THR A 65 -10.72 17.14 -0.63
CA THR A 65 -10.80 17.59 0.77
C THR A 65 -11.58 16.59 1.59
N ARG A 66 -11.14 16.35 2.81
CA ARG A 66 -11.80 15.47 3.78
C ARG A 66 -11.74 16.07 5.17
N SER A 67 -12.73 15.77 5.99
CA SER A 67 -12.79 16.17 7.39
C SER A 67 -12.74 14.96 8.31
N MET A 68 -12.39 15.16 9.57
CA MET A 68 -12.21 14.12 10.60
C MET A 68 -11.13 13.10 10.19
N VAL A 69 -9.99 13.61 9.71
CA VAL A 69 -8.87 12.82 9.21
C VAL A 69 -7.81 12.67 10.29
N ASP A 70 -7.46 11.42 10.61
CA ASP A 70 -6.38 11.12 11.53
C ASP A 70 -5.05 10.90 10.80
N ARG A 71 -5.10 10.18 9.68
CA ARG A 71 -3.92 9.83 8.88
C ARG A 71 -4.28 9.66 7.41
N VAL A 72 -3.35 10.03 6.54
CA VAL A 72 -3.41 9.74 5.11
C VAL A 72 -2.14 9.03 4.70
N GLU A 73 -2.27 7.99 3.91
CA GLU A 73 -1.15 7.30 3.26
C GLU A 73 -1.34 7.28 1.75
N LEU A 74 -0.26 7.57 1.03
CA LEU A 74 -0.25 7.65 -0.42
C LEU A 74 0.40 6.39 -1.00
N HIS A 75 -0.30 5.65 -1.85
CA HIS A 75 0.17 4.38 -2.42
C HIS A 75 0.15 4.44 -3.94
N TRP A 76 1.28 4.81 -4.55
CA TRP A 76 1.44 4.73 -6.00
C TRP A 76 1.56 3.28 -6.46
N GLN A 77 0.78 2.91 -7.47
CA GLN A 77 1.02 1.67 -8.19
C GLN A 77 2.36 1.79 -8.94
N PRO A 78 3.24 0.77 -8.91
CA PRO A 78 4.58 0.85 -9.53
C PRO A 78 4.57 1.20 -11.03
N ARG A 79 3.51 0.83 -11.75
CA ARG A 79 3.31 1.18 -13.16
C ARG A 79 2.82 2.61 -13.38
N GLY A 80 2.42 3.32 -12.34
CA GLY A 80 1.91 4.69 -12.40
C GLY A 80 0.49 4.84 -12.93
N GLU A 81 -0.25 3.76 -13.13
CA GLU A 81 -1.61 3.83 -13.66
C GLU A 81 -2.63 4.30 -12.62
N TYR A 82 -2.31 4.08 -11.34
CA TYR A 82 -3.18 4.38 -10.22
C TYR A 82 -2.42 4.97 -9.04
N LEU A 83 -3.10 5.83 -8.29
CA LEU A 83 -2.71 6.25 -6.95
C LEU A 83 -3.85 5.90 -6.00
N ALA A 84 -3.61 5.06 -5.02
CA ALA A 84 -4.52 4.85 -3.90
C ALA A 84 -4.16 5.80 -2.76
N VAL A 85 -5.14 6.48 -2.25
CA VAL A 85 -5.05 7.33 -1.06
C VAL A 85 -5.88 6.67 0.04
N GLN A 86 -5.21 6.16 1.04
CA GLN A 86 -5.82 5.58 2.23
C GLN A 86 -6.01 6.67 3.27
N VAL A 87 -7.25 6.91 3.67
CA VAL A 87 -7.62 7.96 4.61
C VAL A 87 -8.23 7.33 5.86
N LEU A 88 -7.49 7.30 6.95
CA LEU A 88 -8.01 6.90 8.25
C LEU A 88 -8.82 8.07 8.82
N ARG A 89 -10.07 7.80 9.18
CA ARG A 89 -11.01 8.78 9.71
C ARG A 89 -11.66 8.29 10.99
N HIS A 90 -12.03 9.23 11.84
CA HIS A 90 -12.81 8.93 13.04
C HIS A 90 -14.27 9.41 12.91
N LYS A 91 -15.17 8.82 13.70
CA LYS A 91 -16.53 9.34 13.90
C LYS A 91 -16.50 10.51 14.88
N LYS A 92 -17.56 11.31 14.92
CA LYS A 92 -17.67 12.48 15.85
C LYS A 92 -17.36 12.12 17.32
N SER A 93 -17.59 10.89 17.72
CA SER A 93 -17.25 10.40 19.08
C SER A 93 -15.75 10.19 19.33
N LYS A 94 -14.90 10.26 18.26
CA LYS A 94 -13.46 9.92 18.28
C LYS A 94 -13.10 8.51 18.77
N LYS A 95 -14.11 7.65 19.04
CA LYS A 95 -13.92 6.28 19.56
C LYS A 95 -13.89 5.20 18.48
N THR A 96 -14.37 5.50 17.29
CA THR A 96 -14.46 4.54 16.19
C THR A 96 -13.78 5.10 14.96
N HIS A 97 -12.84 4.32 14.43
CA HIS A 97 -12.12 4.62 13.20
C HIS A 97 -12.66 3.80 12.05
N TYR A 98 -12.46 4.28 10.84
CA TYR A 98 -12.75 3.60 9.59
C TYR A 98 -11.84 4.13 8.50
N THR A 99 -11.62 3.34 7.48
CA THR A 99 -10.73 3.71 6.36
C THR A 99 -11.53 4.01 5.11
N ASN A 100 -11.28 5.16 4.51
CA ASN A 100 -11.75 5.49 3.16
C ASN A 100 -10.61 5.33 2.18
N PHE A 101 -10.90 4.80 1.01
CA PHE A 101 -9.98 4.76 -0.11
C PHE A 101 -10.47 5.64 -1.26
N GLU A 102 -9.54 6.40 -1.82
CA GLU A 102 -9.71 7.25 -2.99
C GLU A 102 -8.72 6.74 -4.04
N ILE A 103 -9.21 6.08 -5.09
CA ILE A 103 -8.36 5.54 -6.15
C ILE A 103 -8.40 6.46 -7.36
N PHE A 104 -7.30 7.13 -7.64
CA PHE A 104 -7.13 8.00 -8.79
C PHE A 104 -6.66 7.19 -10.00
N ARG A 105 -7.36 7.36 -11.15
CA ARG A 105 -6.98 6.78 -12.44
C ARG A 105 -6.12 7.77 -13.22
N MET A 106 -4.83 7.49 -13.29
CA MET A 106 -3.83 8.44 -13.80
C MET A 106 -3.69 8.49 -15.32
N LYS A 107 -4.38 7.62 -16.08
CA LYS A 107 -4.24 7.57 -17.55
C LYS A 107 -4.72 8.83 -18.29
N ASN A 108 -5.66 9.57 -17.72
CA ASN A 108 -6.34 10.68 -18.39
C ASN A 108 -6.09 12.03 -17.71
N LEU A 109 -4.83 12.38 -17.48
CA LEU A 109 -4.46 13.63 -16.81
C LEU A 109 -4.87 14.90 -17.52
N HIS A 110 -5.13 14.83 -18.83
CA HIS A 110 -5.61 15.95 -19.65
C HIS A 110 -7.09 16.26 -19.45
N LYS A 111 -7.83 15.40 -18.79
CA LYS A 111 -9.23 15.55 -18.38
C LYS A 111 -9.32 15.47 -16.87
N ASP A 112 -10.53 15.58 -16.33
CA ASP A 112 -10.75 15.29 -14.92
C ASP A 112 -10.29 13.90 -14.55
N ILE A 113 -9.37 13.81 -13.59
CA ILE A 113 -8.88 12.53 -13.09
C ILE A 113 -10.04 11.81 -12.39
N ALA A 114 -10.45 10.69 -12.94
CA ALA A 114 -11.49 9.87 -12.35
C ALA A 114 -11.02 9.31 -11.00
N VAL A 115 -11.89 9.38 -9.99
CA VAL A 115 -11.63 8.89 -8.64
C VAL A 115 -12.72 7.92 -8.26
N GLU A 116 -12.32 6.71 -7.89
CA GLU A 116 -13.21 5.71 -7.31
C GLU A 116 -13.10 5.73 -5.79
N HIS A 117 -14.23 5.51 -5.13
CA HIS A 117 -14.31 5.57 -3.67
C HIS A 117 -14.86 4.28 -3.12
N PHE A 118 -14.24 3.77 -2.07
CA PHE A 118 -14.84 2.73 -1.25
C PHE A 118 -14.46 2.94 0.22
N LYS A 119 -15.16 2.25 1.09
CA LYS A 119 -15.01 2.39 2.53
C LYS A 119 -14.85 1.02 3.19
N GLN A 120 -13.82 0.88 4.00
CA GLN A 120 -13.68 -0.20 4.95
C GLN A 120 -14.13 0.28 6.34
N THR A 121 -14.97 -0.50 7.00
CA THR A 121 -15.56 -0.14 8.30
C THR A 121 -14.57 -0.22 9.45
N GLU A 122 -13.45 -0.90 9.23
CA GLU A 122 -12.38 -1.08 10.18
C GLU A 122 -11.12 -0.35 9.74
N GLU A 123 -10.16 -0.21 10.64
CA GLU A 123 -8.85 0.33 10.30
C GLU A 123 -8.08 -0.67 9.43
N VAL A 124 -7.55 -0.16 8.33
CA VAL A 124 -6.66 -0.93 7.45
C VAL A 124 -5.23 -0.75 7.93
N SER A 125 -4.60 -1.85 8.29
CA SER A 125 -3.23 -1.86 8.82
C SER A 125 -2.16 -1.80 7.74
N GLN A 126 -2.44 -2.35 6.57
CA GLN A 126 -1.53 -2.30 5.43
C GLN A 126 -2.28 -2.38 4.10
N PHE A 127 -1.80 -1.62 3.11
CA PHE A 127 -2.23 -1.66 1.71
C PHE A 127 -1.03 -1.94 0.80
N ARG A 128 -1.19 -2.77 -0.23
CA ARG A 128 -0.15 -3.04 -1.24
C ARG A 128 -0.73 -3.24 -2.63
N TRP A 129 -0.15 -2.54 -3.61
CA TRP A 129 -0.38 -2.80 -5.02
C TRP A 129 0.40 -4.03 -5.48
N GLU A 130 -0.20 -4.81 -6.36
CA GLU A 130 0.50 -5.81 -7.16
C GLU A 130 1.46 -5.09 -8.13
N PRO A 131 2.77 -5.43 -8.15
CA PRO A 131 3.75 -4.65 -8.91
C PRO A 131 3.53 -4.64 -10.42
N ASN A 132 3.15 -5.77 -11.01
CA ASN A 132 2.99 -5.96 -12.45
C ASN A 132 1.54 -6.12 -12.91
N GLY A 133 0.59 -6.09 -11.99
CA GLY A 133 -0.83 -6.33 -12.26
C GLY A 133 -1.71 -5.13 -12.01
N ASN A 134 -2.99 -5.38 -12.02
CA ASN A 134 -4.06 -4.42 -11.73
C ASN A 134 -4.71 -4.66 -10.38
N ARG A 135 -4.15 -5.58 -9.57
CA ARG A 135 -4.72 -5.95 -8.27
C ARG A 135 -4.08 -5.15 -7.14
N PHE A 136 -4.78 -5.08 -6.06
CA PHE A 136 -4.26 -4.64 -4.77
C PHE A 136 -4.86 -5.49 -3.66
N ALA A 137 -4.17 -5.52 -2.53
CA ALA A 137 -4.66 -6.18 -1.33
C ALA A 137 -4.44 -5.28 -0.12
N TYR A 138 -5.29 -5.43 0.89
CA TYR A 138 -5.12 -4.77 2.17
C TYR A 138 -5.54 -5.66 3.34
N ILE A 139 -4.92 -5.42 4.49
CA ILE A 139 -5.23 -6.13 5.75
C ILE A 139 -6.06 -5.21 6.63
N TYR A 140 -7.12 -5.75 7.21
CA TYR A 140 -7.96 -5.06 8.19
C TYR A 140 -8.38 -6.01 9.33
N GLY A 141 -8.93 -5.45 10.40
CA GLY A 141 -9.30 -6.20 11.59
C GLY A 141 -8.14 -6.39 12.56
N ASP A 142 -8.32 -7.25 13.55
CA ASP A 142 -7.29 -7.55 14.53
C ASP A 142 -6.24 -8.51 13.96
N SER A 143 -5.13 -7.95 13.52
CA SER A 143 -4.02 -8.69 12.89
C SER A 143 -3.35 -9.70 13.83
N SER A 144 -3.48 -9.53 15.16
CA SER A 144 -2.89 -10.43 16.14
C SER A 144 -3.72 -11.71 16.36
N THR A 145 -5.02 -11.64 16.07
CA THR A 145 -5.94 -12.76 16.30
C THR A 145 -6.63 -13.23 15.04
N LYS A 146 -7.30 -12.33 14.30
CA LYS A 146 -8.17 -12.65 13.17
C LYS A 146 -8.23 -11.48 12.17
N GLY A 147 -7.10 -11.16 11.54
CA GLY A 147 -7.09 -10.21 10.44
C GLY A 147 -7.69 -10.83 9.18
N ASN A 148 -8.24 -9.99 8.32
CA ASN A 148 -8.73 -10.37 7.00
C ASN A 148 -7.93 -9.66 5.93
N VAL A 149 -7.81 -10.29 4.77
CA VAL A 149 -7.15 -9.73 3.60
C VAL A 149 -8.14 -9.68 2.45
N ASP A 150 -8.52 -8.48 2.03
CA ASP A 150 -9.31 -8.29 0.82
C ASP A 150 -8.41 -8.11 -0.39
N VAL A 151 -8.76 -8.77 -1.47
CA VAL A 151 -8.09 -8.66 -2.77
C VAL A 151 -9.05 -8.05 -3.79
N TYR A 152 -8.60 -6.98 -4.44
CA TYR A 152 -9.35 -6.22 -5.44
C TYR A 152 -8.63 -6.21 -6.78
N THR A 153 -9.41 -6.03 -7.85
CA THR A 153 -8.89 -5.66 -9.17
C THR A 153 -9.37 -4.29 -9.59
N MET A 154 -8.53 -3.57 -10.32
CA MET A 154 -8.94 -2.33 -11.00
C MET A 154 -9.65 -2.58 -12.32
N GLY A 155 -9.87 -3.85 -12.64
CA GLY A 155 -10.50 -4.30 -13.84
C GLY A 155 -9.63 -4.22 -15.09
N ASP A 156 -10.14 -4.82 -16.14
CA ASP A 156 -9.54 -4.85 -17.48
C ASP A 156 -10.58 -4.49 -18.55
N ALA A 157 -10.32 -4.81 -19.79
CA ALA A 157 -11.24 -4.57 -20.90
C ALA A 157 -12.53 -5.40 -20.79
N SER A 158 -12.51 -6.55 -20.08
CA SER A 158 -13.66 -7.47 -19.96
C SER A 158 -14.76 -6.90 -19.06
N ASN A 159 -14.37 -6.22 -17.96
CA ASN A 159 -15.29 -5.58 -17.03
C ASN A 159 -15.36 -4.04 -17.18
N LYS A 160 -14.96 -3.52 -18.35
CA LYS A 160 -14.91 -2.08 -18.66
C LYS A 160 -14.02 -1.29 -17.71
N GLY A 161 -13.01 -1.94 -17.15
CA GLY A 161 -12.09 -1.34 -16.21
C GLY A 161 -12.71 -0.94 -14.86
N LYS A 162 -13.77 -1.59 -14.43
CA LYS A 162 -14.43 -1.30 -13.15
C LYS A 162 -13.66 -1.95 -12.02
N MET A 163 -13.45 -1.19 -10.94
CA MET A 163 -12.89 -1.75 -9.69
C MET A 163 -13.91 -2.70 -9.05
N GLU A 164 -13.46 -3.88 -8.66
CA GLU A 164 -14.28 -4.86 -7.95
C GLU A 164 -13.46 -5.68 -6.96
N MET A 165 -14.13 -6.14 -5.91
CA MET A 165 -13.55 -7.09 -4.97
C MET A 165 -13.57 -8.48 -5.59
N LEU A 166 -12.42 -9.16 -5.57
CA LEU A 166 -12.31 -10.52 -6.07
C LEU A 166 -12.70 -11.53 -4.99
N TYR A 167 -12.02 -11.48 -3.85
CA TYR A 167 -12.28 -12.36 -2.72
C TYR A 167 -11.68 -11.82 -1.42
N THR A 168 -12.07 -12.45 -0.32
CA THR A 168 -11.53 -12.19 1.03
C THR A 168 -10.85 -13.44 1.56
N ILE A 169 -9.63 -13.29 2.10
CA ILE A 169 -8.91 -14.33 2.85
C ILE A 169 -9.15 -14.05 4.33
N GLU A 170 -9.98 -14.88 4.96
CA GLU A 170 -10.44 -14.64 6.32
C GLU A 170 -9.54 -15.25 7.39
N ASN A 171 -9.55 -14.66 8.58
CA ASN A 171 -8.98 -15.22 9.81
C ASN A 171 -7.48 -15.52 9.69
N ARG A 172 -6.69 -14.55 9.25
CA ARG A 172 -5.23 -14.66 9.17
C ARG A 172 -4.55 -13.89 10.30
N GLN A 173 -3.58 -14.53 10.93
CA GLN A 173 -2.65 -13.86 11.84
C GLN A 173 -1.54 -13.20 11.02
N ALA A 174 -1.85 -12.02 10.50
CA ALA A 174 -0.97 -11.33 9.56
C ALA A 174 -1.06 -9.81 9.73
N ASN A 175 0.06 -9.15 9.54
CA ASN A 175 0.17 -7.70 9.59
C ASN A 175 0.96 -7.11 8.40
N ARG A 176 1.48 -7.95 7.50
CA ARG A 176 2.27 -7.53 6.34
C ARG A 176 1.92 -8.32 5.09
N LEU A 177 1.97 -7.64 3.95
CA LEU A 177 1.77 -8.19 2.61
C LEU A 177 2.99 -7.93 1.74
N PHE A 178 3.45 -8.96 1.03
CA PHE A 178 4.60 -8.87 0.13
C PHE A 178 4.29 -9.54 -1.20
N TRP A 179 3.90 -8.72 -2.17
CA TRP A 179 3.72 -9.20 -3.54
C TRP A 179 5.05 -9.63 -4.18
N SER A 180 5.02 -10.71 -4.92
CA SER A 180 6.11 -11.04 -5.84
C SER A 180 6.32 -9.91 -6.85
N PRO A 181 7.57 -9.54 -7.19
CA PRO A 181 7.86 -8.50 -8.18
C PRO A 181 7.23 -8.75 -9.55
N MET A 182 7.03 -10.02 -9.89
CA MET A 182 6.37 -10.42 -11.15
C MET A 182 4.84 -10.41 -11.09
N GLY A 183 4.26 -10.19 -9.89
CA GLY A 183 2.83 -10.32 -9.64
C GLY A 183 2.44 -11.76 -9.30
N ASN A 184 1.15 -12.05 -9.28
CA ASN A 184 0.49 -13.34 -9.11
C ASN A 184 0.68 -14.03 -7.76
N PHE A 185 1.82 -13.87 -7.09
CA PHE A 185 2.09 -14.48 -5.80
C PHE A 185 2.17 -13.43 -4.70
N LEU A 186 1.57 -13.77 -3.55
CA LEU A 186 1.51 -12.91 -2.38
C LEU A 186 1.98 -13.69 -1.14
N VAL A 187 2.92 -13.14 -0.38
CA VAL A 187 3.20 -13.61 0.98
C VAL A 187 2.37 -12.78 1.96
N ILE A 188 1.52 -13.47 2.71
CA ILE A 188 0.76 -12.93 3.83
C ILE A 188 1.54 -13.29 5.09
N ALA A 189 2.06 -12.30 5.78
CA ALA A 189 3.03 -12.52 6.86
C ALA A 189 2.59 -11.90 8.18
N GLY A 190 2.80 -12.67 9.26
CA GLY A 190 2.70 -12.21 10.64
C GLY A 190 4.09 -11.93 11.21
N LEU A 191 4.56 -10.69 11.06
CA LEU A 191 5.89 -10.27 11.52
C LEU A 191 5.85 -9.61 12.91
N ASP A 192 7.02 -9.42 13.48
CA ASP A 192 7.23 -8.77 14.77
C ASP A 192 6.51 -9.50 15.92
N ASN A 193 5.33 -9.04 16.30
CA ASN A 193 4.55 -9.59 17.42
C ASN A 193 3.74 -10.86 17.06
N ILE A 194 3.81 -11.34 15.83
CA ILE A 194 3.02 -12.47 15.31
C ILE A 194 3.91 -13.65 14.91
N ASN A 195 4.96 -13.92 15.65
CA ASN A 195 5.79 -15.15 15.60
C ASN A 195 6.38 -15.55 14.22
N GLY A 196 6.24 -14.74 13.16
CA GLY A 196 6.84 -15.06 11.87
C GLY A 196 6.06 -16.11 11.05
N GLN A 197 4.75 -16.13 11.15
CA GLN A 197 3.90 -16.95 10.28
C GLN A 197 3.92 -16.40 8.86
N LEU A 198 4.01 -17.30 7.87
CA LEU A 198 4.11 -16.99 6.46
C LEU A 198 3.13 -17.85 5.69
N GLU A 199 2.23 -17.25 4.94
CA GLU A 199 1.36 -17.95 4.00
C GLU A 199 1.70 -17.51 2.58
N PHE A 200 2.08 -18.46 1.73
CA PHE A 200 2.36 -18.26 0.32
C PHE A 200 1.08 -18.49 -0.47
N TRP A 201 0.60 -17.44 -1.12
CA TRP A 201 -0.71 -17.41 -1.77
C TRP A 201 -0.59 -17.23 -3.28
N ASP A 202 -1.31 -18.07 -4.03
CA ASP A 202 -1.51 -17.92 -5.47
C ASP A 202 -2.79 -17.13 -5.70
N THR A 203 -2.64 -15.90 -6.20
CA THR A 203 -3.77 -14.99 -6.37
C THR A 203 -4.58 -15.25 -7.63
N ASP A 204 -4.04 -15.97 -8.60
CA ASP A 204 -4.77 -16.33 -9.82
C ASP A 204 -5.69 -17.55 -9.59
N ASN A 205 -5.21 -18.49 -8.77
CA ASN A 205 -5.97 -19.68 -8.41
C ASN A 205 -6.71 -19.54 -7.07
N GLU A 206 -6.61 -18.40 -6.41
CA GLU A 206 -7.28 -18.07 -5.15
C GLU A 206 -7.02 -19.12 -4.05
N GLN A 207 -5.78 -19.59 -3.94
CA GLN A 207 -5.46 -20.67 -3.03
C GLN A 207 -4.14 -20.47 -2.27
N SER A 208 -4.10 -21.02 -1.06
CA SER A 208 -2.86 -21.15 -0.28
C SER A 208 -1.99 -22.25 -0.87
N MET A 209 -0.77 -21.93 -1.23
CA MET A 209 0.22 -22.91 -1.71
C MET A 209 0.93 -23.61 -0.55
N SER A 210 1.28 -22.86 0.48
CA SER A 210 1.87 -23.41 1.70
C SER A 210 1.81 -22.42 2.85
N THR A 211 1.88 -22.94 4.07
CA THR A 211 2.04 -22.18 5.30
C THR A 211 3.36 -22.60 5.95
N GLN A 212 4.17 -21.61 6.30
CA GLN A 212 5.51 -21.79 6.87
C GLN A 212 5.67 -20.92 8.11
N GLU A 213 6.75 -21.17 8.85
CA GLU A 213 7.12 -20.36 10.00
C GLU A 213 8.61 -20.03 9.98
N HIS A 214 8.91 -18.76 10.19
CA HIS A 214 10.25 -18.31 10.53
C HIS A 214 10.16 -17.49 11.81
N PHE A 215 10.34 -18.16 12.93
CA PHE A 215 10.19 -17.56 14.26
C PHE A 215 10.94 -16.24 14.39
N MET A 216 10.26 -15.21 14.90
CA MET A 216 10.78 -13.84 15.07
C MET A 216 11.24 -13.14 13.78
N CYS A 217 10.84 -13.63 12.62
CA CYS A 217 11.09 -12.94 11.35
C CYS A 217 10.55 -11.52 11.38
N ASN A 218 11.40 -10.57 10.97
CA ASN A 218 11.05 -9.15 10.91
C ASN A 218 11.36 -8.49 9.56
N GLN A 219 11.94 -9.24 8.62
CA GLN A 219 12.20 -8.78 7.26
C GLN A 219 11.86 -9.86 6.23
N ILE A 220 11.24 -9.42 5.14
CA ILE A 220 10.95 -10.25 3.97
C ILE A 220 11.31 -9.46 2.72
N CYS A 221 11.98 -10.11 1.79
CA CYS A 221 12.23 -9.58 0.47
C CYS A 221 12.18 -10.67 -0.60
N TRP A 222 11.68 -10.31 -1.77
CA TRP A 222 11.73 -11.15 -2.95
C TRP A 222 12.98 -10.85 -3.77
N ASP A 223 13.51 -11.86 -4.43
CA ASP A 223 14.46 -11.64 -5.52
C ASP A 223 13.75 -10.96 -6.71
N PRO A 224 14.45 -10.22 -7.56
CA PRO A 224 13.82 -9.52 -8.68
C PRO A 224 13.09 -10.41 -9.69
N SER A 225 13.44 -11.70 -9.78
CA SER A 225 12.75 -12.67 -10.64
C SER A 225 11.41 -13.15 -10.08
N GLY A 226 11.16 -12.91 -8.78
CA GLY A 226 9.96 -13.38 -8.08
C GLY A 226 9.92 -14.90 -7.85
N ARG A 227 11.05 -15.60 -8.00
CA ARG A 227 11.15 -17.05 -7.82
C ARG A 227 11.56 -17.45 -6.41
N VAL A 228 12.31 -16.58 -5.73
CA VAL A 228 12.84 -16.82 -4.40
C VAL A 228 12.41 -15.71 -3.46
N CYS A 229 11.93 -16.12 -2.30
CA CYS A 229 11.62 -15.21 -1.19
C CYS A 229 12.65 -15.44 -0.07
N CYS A 230 13.22 -14.37 0.44
CA CYS A 230 14.11 -14.39 1.60
C CYS A 230 13.37 -13.81 2.80
N THR A 231 13.42 -14.53 3.91
CA THR A 231 12.96 -14.05 5.21
C THR A 231 14.12 -13.99 6.18
N ALA A 232 14.17 -12.96 7.03
CA ALA A 232 15.29 -12.76 7.93
C ALA A 232 14.85 -12.31 9.32
N VAL A 233 15.65 -12.72 10.31
CA VAL A 233 15.66 -12.14 11.64
C VAL A 233 16.87 -11.20 11.70
N CYS A 234 16.61 -9.91 11.78
CA CYS A 234 17.65 -8.88 11.87
C CYS A 234 17.47 -8.11 13.15
N GLN A 235 18.37 -8.31 14.08
CA GLN A 235 18.39 -7.54 15.33
C GLN A 235 19.03 -6.18 15.08
N PRO A 236 18.35 -5.06 15.36
CA PRO A 236 18.97 -3.75 15.22
C PRO A 236 20.13 -3.61 16.20
N MET A 237 21.28 -3.17 15.71
CA MET A 237 22.40 -2.79 16.59
C MET A 237 22.03 -1.48 17.29
N MET A 238 21.69 -1.57 18.57
CA MET A 238 21.51 -0.40 19.42
C MET A 238 22.89 0.01 19.96
N PHE A 239 23.40 1.12 19.49
CA PHE A 239 24.54 1.77 20.10
C PHE A 239 24.11 2.46 21.41
N GLY A 240 24.52 1.94 22.55
CA GLY A 240 24.30 2.55 23.87
C GLY A 240 23.35 1.80 24.78
N SER A 241 23.93 1.14 25.75
CA SER A 241 23.42 0.60 27.01
C SER A 241 21.90 0.41 27.15
N MET A 242 21.44 -0.76 26.84
CA MET A 242 20.49 -1.51 27.63
C MET A 242 20.66 -2.99 27.30
N SER A 243 20.91 -3.78 28.32
CA SER A 243 20.99 -5.22 28.19
C SER A 243 19.72 -5.74 27.54
N MET A 244 19.77 -6.13 26.29
CA MET A 244 18.68 -6.87 25.69
C MET A 244 18.51 -8.18 26.47
N ARG A 245 17.35 -8.37 27.05
CA ARG A 245 17.00 -9.60 27.80
C ARG A 245 16.92 -10.84 26.91
N TYR A 246 16.91 -10.66 25.58
CA TYR A 246 16.84 -11.74 24.60
C TYR A 246 17.81 -11.42 23.47
N GLN A 247 18.81 -12.27 23.29
CA GLN A 247 19.61 -12.32 22.06
C GLN A 247 18.86 -13.21 21.05
N LEU A 248 18.37 -12.59 19.99
CA LEU A 248 17.87 -13.34 18.84
C LEU A 248 19.07 -13.74 17.98
N GLU A 249 19.08 -14.99 17.52
CA GLU A 249 20.03 -15.37 16.49
C GLU A 249 19.65 -14.72 15.18
N ASN A 250 20.49 -13.80 14.69
CA ASN A 250 20.34 -13.25 13.36
C ASN A 250 20.52 -14.37 12.33
N GLY A 251 19.64 -14.38 11.34
CA GLY A 251 19.69 -15.41 10.30
C GLY A 251 18.69 -15.15 9.20
N PHE A 252 18.78 -15.93 8.15
CA PHE A 252 17.83 -15.87 7.05
C PHE A 252 17.44 -17.27 6.58
N LYS A 253 16.27 -17.37 5.95
CA LYS A 253 15.78 -18.54 5.24
C LYS A 253 15.41 -18.17 3.82
N LEU A 254 15.62 -19.08 2.91
CA LEU A 254 15.22 -18.94 1.50
C LEU A 254 14.06 -19.89 1.22
N TRP A 255 13.12 -19.41 0.43
CA TRP A 255 11.91 -20.09 0.06
C TRP A 255 11.68 -19.98 -1.44
N THR A 256 11.21 -21.02 -2.06
CA THR A 256 10.65 -20.91 -3.41
C THR A 256 9.41 -20.02 -3.38
N PHE A 257 8.91 -19.58 -4.54
CA PHE A 257 7.65 -18.81 -4.62
C PHE A 257 6.44 -19.57 -4.05
N GLN A 258 6.52 -20.89 -3.98
CA GLN A 258 5.50 -21.76 -3.39
C GLN A 258 5.67 -21.94 -1.87
N GLY A 259 6.76 -21.41 -1.30
CA GLY A 259 7.07 -21.55 0.13
C GLY A 259 7.79 -22.84 0.50
N ALA A 260 8.36 -23.58 -0.45
CA ALA A 260 9.25 -24.69 -0.12
C ALA A 260 10.61 -24.15 0.35
N PRO A 261 11.19 -24.68 1.43
CA PRO A 261 12.52 -24.28 1.91
C PRO A 261 13.61 -24.67 0.91
N MET A 262 14.64 -23.87 0.82
CA MET A 262 15.79 -24.07 -0.10
C MET A 262 17.07 -24.32 0.69
#